data_5b625c3d753417b4074c54f2ce2d0b60
#
_entry.id   5b625c3d753417b4074c54f2ce2d0b60
#
_cell.length_a   1.000
_cell.length_b   1.000
_cell.length_c   1.000
_cell.angle_alpha   90.00
_cell.angle_beta   90.00
_cell.angle_gamma   90.00
#
_symmetry.space_group_name_H-M   'P 1'
#
loop_
_entity.id
_entity.type
_entity.pdbx_description
1 polymer ?
#
loop_
_entity_poly.entity_id
_entity_poly.type
_entity_poly.pdbx_seq_one_letter_code
_entity_poly.pdbx_strand_id
1 'polypeptide(L)'
;LGNNAYTTGLDSEYQNSFFRPYMAGKIMAQTAIFPAPGNHDYYNTTNLNSLTTPYFQNFTIPTQAESGGIASNTEAYYSFDYANIHFISLNSYGTVDDKKLYDTTGTQAQWLKQDLLANTQKWTIVYWHHPPYTMGTHNSDSESELVNIRSKLVKLLDQYHVDLVLCGHSHT
;
A
#
# COMPACT_ATOMS: atom_id res chain seq x y z
N LEU A 1 6.51 -3.33 0.62
CA LEU A 1 6.05 -2.52 -0.52
C LEU A 1 5.24 -3.36 -1.52
N GLY A 2 4.36 -4.23 -0.99
CA GLY A 2 3.55 -5.16 -1.77
C GLY A 2 4.28 -6.45 -2.15
N ASN A 3 3.52 -7.42 -2.68
CA ASN A 3 3.98 -8.77 -2.99
C ASN A 3 4.62 -9.46 -1.78
N ASN A 4 3.90 -9.43 -0.65
CA ASN A 4 4.34 -10.02 0.60
C ASN A 4 4.37 -11.56 0.54
N ALA A 5 3.57 -12.13 -0.36
CA ALA A 5 3.66 -13.52 -0.80
C ALA A 5 3.90 -13.57 -2.32
N TYR A 6 4.61 -14.58 -2.80
CA TYR A 6 4.99 -14.73 -4.19
C TYR A 6 5.03 -16.23 -4.54
N THR A 7 4.35 -16.72 -5.60
CA THR A 7 3.81 -15.97 -6.76
C THR A 7 2.28 -15.82 -6.77
N THR A 8 1.55 -16.50 -5.92
CA THR A 8 0.08 -16.67 -6.07
C THR A 8 -0.72 -16.06 -4.91
N GLY A 9 -0.05 -15.55 -3.87
CA GLY A 9 -0.69 -14.96 -2.71
C GLY A 9 -1.35 -15.98 -1.76
N LEU A 10 -0.92 -17.24 -1.81
CA LEU A 10 -1.42 -18.30 -0.91
C LEU A 10 -0.82 -18.15 0.49
N ASP A 11 -1.56 -18.57 1.52
CA ASP A 11 -1.09 -18.54 2.90
C ASP A 11 0.26 -19.26 3.10
N SER A 12 0.46 -20.39 2.43
CA SER A 12 1.72 -21.13 2.48
C SER A 12 2.93 -20.32 1.99
N GLU A 13 2.72 -19.39 1.07
CA GLU A 13 3.79 -18.49 0.59
C GLU A 13 4.13 -17.42 1.64
N TYR A 14 3.13 -16.87 2.35
CA TYR A 14 3.38 -15.99 3.50
C TYR A 14 4.20 -16.71 4.57
N GLN A 15 3.83 -17.95 4.90
CA GLN A 15 4.56 -18.73 5.90
C GLN A 15 6.01 -18.98 5.48
N ASN A 16 6.26 -19.35 4.23
CA ASN A 16 7.58 -19.76 3.76
C ASN A 16 8.50 -18.60 3.40
N SER A 17 7.96 -17.55 2.75
CA SER A 17 8.76 -16.47 2.15
C SER A 17 8.77 -15.19 2.98
N PHE A 18 7.79 -15.00 3.85
CA PHE A 18 7.68 -13.82 4.70
C PHE A 18 7.92 -14.15 6.18
N PHE A 19 7.05 -14.94 6.81
CA PHE A 19 7.13 -15.13 8.27
C PHE A 19 8.37 -15.91 8.69
N ARG A 20 8.67 -17.06 8.09
CA ARG A 20 9.82 -17.89 8.51
C ARG A 20 11.16 -17.17 8.46
N PRO A 21 11.53 -16.46 7.37
CA PRO A 21 12.81 -15.73 7.32
C PRO A 21 12.94 -14.67 8.43
N TYR A 22 11.88 -13.91 8.68
CA TYR A 22 11.93 -12.85 9.70
C TYR A 22 11.79 -13.37 11.13
N MET A 23 11.10 -14.50 11.34
CA MET A 23 11.03 -15.16 12.65
C MET A 23 12.38 -15.76 13.04
N ALA A 24 13.12 -16.36 12.10
CA ALA A 24 14.44 -16.96 12.37
C ALA A 24 15.42 -15.91 12.93
N GLY A 25 15.36 -14.67 12.45
CA GLY A 25 16.14 -13.54 12.95
C GLY A 25 15.57 -12.83 14.17
N LYS A 26 14.43 -13.29 14.72
CA LYS A 26 13.68 -12.62 15.80
C LYS A 26 13.23 -11.18 15.47
N ILE A 27 13.28 -10.78 14.21
CA ILE A 27 12.92 -9.41 13.77
C ILE A 27 11.47 -9.12 14.11
N MET A 28 10.56 -10.04 13.79
CA MET A 28 9.12 -9.87 14.04
C MET A 28 8.74 -9.85 15.54
N ALA A 29 9.60 -10.37 16.41
CA ALA A 29 9.37 -10.31 17.85
C ALA A 29 9.72 -8.94 18.45
N GLN A 30 10.38 -8.06 17.70
CA GLN A 30 10.93 -6.79 18.17
C GLN A 30 10.57 -5.59 17.30
N THR A 31 9.94 -5.83 16.13
CA THR A 31 9.70 -4.78 15.13
C THR A 31 8.27 -4.91 14.60
N ALA A 32 7.51 -3.83 14.67
CA ALA A 32 6.21 -3.75 14.01
C ALA A 32 6.40 -3.70 12.48
N ILE A 33 5.49 -4.35 11.77
CA ILE A 33 5.50 -4.39 10.30
C ILE A 33 4.21 -3.75 9.81
N PHE A 34 4.35 -2.78 8.93
CA PHE A 34 3.26 -2.04 8.30
C PHE A 34 3.29 -2.29 6.78
N PRO A 35 2.69 -3.37 6.27
CA PRO A 35 2.77 -3.76 4.87
C PRO A 35 1.81 -2.96 3.98
N ALA A 36 2.12 -2.88 2.68
CA ALA A 36 1.15 -2.55 1.64
C ALA A 36 0.83 -3.81 0.82
N PRO A 37 -0.36 -3.96 0.23
CA PRO A 37 -0.65 -5.06 -0.68
C PRO A 37 -0.09 -4.79 -2.09
N GLY A 38 0.29 -5.87 -2.79
CA GLY A 38 0.69 -5.85 -4.19
C GLY A 38 -0.21 -6.74 -5.05
N ASN A 39 0.10 -6.84 -6.33
CA ASN A 39 -0.72 -7.65 -7.25
C ASN A 39 -0.70 -9.15 -6.90
N HIS A 40 0.44 -9.71 -6.49
CA HIS A 40 0.54 -11.12 -6.10
C HIS A 40 -0.25 -11.45 -4.83
N ASP A 41 -0.44 -10.50 -3.92
CA ASP A 41 -1.28 -10.66 -2.73
C ASP A 41 -2.78 -10.86 -3.07
N TYR A 42 -3.18 -10.57 -4.33
CA TYR A 42 -4.53 -10.74 -4.86
C TYR A 42 -4.68 -11.88 -5.89
N TYR A 43 -3.61 -12.55 -6.30
CA TYR A 43 -3.69 -13.54 -7.39
C TYR A 43 -4.50 -14.79 -7.05
N ASN A 44 -4.84 -15.01 -5.79
CA ASN A 44 -5.74 -16.08 -5.35
C ASN A 44 -7.23 -15.71 -5.41
N THR A 45 -7.59 -14.53 -5.89
CA THR A 45 -8.98 -14.09 -6.01
C THR A 45 -9.24 -13.37 -7.34
N THR A 46 -10.47 -13.46 -7.83
CA THR A 46 -10.97 -12.64 -8.95
C THR A 46 -11.68 -11.37 -8.47
N ASN A 47 -11.98 -11.28 -7.16
CA ASN A 47 -12.63 -10.13 -6.56
C ASN A 47 -11.59 -9.17 -6.00
N LEU A 48 -11.30 -8.09 -6.72
CA LEU A 48 -10.32 -7.08 -6.32
C LEU A 48 -10.77 -6.17 -5.16
N ASN A 49 -12.05 -6.22 -4.75
CA ASN A 49 -12.53 -5.59 -3.52
C ASN A 49 -12.38 -6.50 -2.29
N SER A 50 -11.87 -7.73 -2.46
CA SER A 50 -11.81 -8.70 -1.37
C SER A 50 -10.86 -8.27 -0.27
N LEU A 51 -11.33 -8.31 0.96
CA LEU A 51 -10.55 -8.19 2.20
C LEU A 51 -10.38 -9.56 2.89
N THR A 52 -10.56 -10.66 2.15
CA THR A 52 -10.45 -12.03 2.68
C THR A 52 -9.32 -12.84 2.05
N THR A 53 -8.44 -12.19 1.29
CA THR A 53 -7.22 -12.84 0.80
C THR A 53 -6.27 -13.12 1.98
N PRO A 54 -5.33 -14.06 1.86
CA PRO A 54 -4.36 -14.34 2.93
C PRO A 54 -3.60 -13.11 3.42
N TYR A 55 -3.41 -12.07 2.58
CA TYR A 55 -2.85 -10.79 3.03
C TYR A 55 -3.62 -10.22 4.21
N PHE A 56 -4.94 -10.04 4.07
CA PHE A 56 -5.79 -9.47 5.13
C PHE A 56 -6.03 -10.43 6.31
N GLN A 57 -5.79 -11.72 6.14
CA GLN A 57 -5.86 -12.69 7.23
C GLN A 57 -4.58 -12.75 8.06
N ASN A 58 -3.44 -12.42 7.45
CA ASN A 58 -2.13 -12.51 8.08
C ASN A 58 -1.67 -11.20 8.74
N PHE A 59 -2.20 -10.05 8.32
CA PHE A 59 -1.81 -8.75 8.86
C PHE A 59 -2.98 -8.05 9.53
N THR A 60 -2.78 -7.64 10.77
CA THR A 60 -3.69 -6.73 11.49
C THR A 60 -3.09 -5.33 11.43
N ILE A 61 -3.75 -4.44 10.75
CA ILE A 61 -3.28 -3.08 10.46
C ILE A 61 -4.25 -2.03 10.99
N PRO A 62 -3.83 -0.79 11.25
CA PRO A 62 -4.70 0.25 11.79
C PRO A 62 -5.90 0.55 10.87
N THR A 63 -7.11 0.49 11.40
CA THR A 63 -8.34 0.84 10.67
C THR A 63 -9.08 2.02 11.26
N GLN A 64 -8.84 2.31 12.55
CA GLN A 64 -9.54 3.34 13.34
C GLN A 64 -8.58 4.43 13.82
N ALA A 65 -7.50 4.69 13.07
CA ALA A 65 -6.46 5.66 13.43
C ALA A 65 -5.75 5.35 14.77
N GLU A 66 -5.59 4.06 15.11
CA GLU A 66 -5.01 3.61 16.39
C GLU A 66 -3.57 4.07 16.59
N SER A 67 -2.89 4.41 15.51
CA SER A 67 -1.49 4.83 15.50
C SER A 67 -1.27 6.21 14.89
N GLY A 68 -2.31 7.04 14.76
CA GLY A 68 -2.28 8.35 14.11
C GLY A 68 -2.98 8.37 12.76
N GLY A 69 -3.08 9.54 12.13
CA GLY A 69 -3.84 9.77 10.91
C GLY A 69 -5.35 9.83 11.11
N ILE A 70 -6.12 9.50 10.09
CA ILE A 70 -7.58 9.40 10.16
C ILE A 70 -8.05 7.96 9.86
N ALA A 71 -9.16 7.55 10.49
CA ALA A 71 -9.73 6.22 10.32
C ALA A 71 -10.04 5.92 8.85
N SER A 72 -9.47 4.83 8.32
CA SER A 72 -9.78 4.32 6.98
C SER A 72 -11.03 3.43 6.97
N ASN A 73 -11.38 2.85 8.11
CA ASN A 73 -12.42 1.84 8.29
C ASN A 73 -12.22 0.58 7.42
N THR A 74 -11.01 0.34 6.95
CA THR A 74 -10.65 -0.79 6.09
C THR A 74 -9.19 -1.17 6.28
N GLU A 75 -8.85 -2.41 6.00
CA GLU A 75 -7.47 -2.90 5.97
C GLU A 75 -6.80 -2.72 4.58
N ALA A 76 -7.52 -2.18 3.60
CA ALA A 76 -6.98 -2.00 2.25
C ALA A 76 -5.93 -0.88 2.17
N TYR A 77 -6.09 0.15 2.98
CA TYR A 77 -5.19 1.30 3.09
C TYR A 77 -5.33 1.93 4.48
N TYR A 78 -4.27 2.58 4.94
CA TYR A 78 -4.22 3.16 6.28
C TYR A 78 -3.07 4.16 6.42
N SER A 79 -3.06 4.91 7.52
CA SER A 79 -1.96 5.77 7.92
C SER A 79 -1.57 5.52 9.37
N PHE A 80 -0.36 5.94 9.72
CA PHE A 80 0.14 5.92 11.09
C PHE A 80 1.27 6.92 11.26
N ASP A 81 1.47 7.38 12.49
CA ASP A 81 2.55 8.28 12.86
C ASP A 81 3.66 7.53 13.59
N TYR A 82 4.89 7.84 13.24
CA TYR A 82 6.05 7.41 14.01
C TYR A 82 7.02 8.57 14.15
N ALA A 83 7.29 8.97 15.38
CA ALA A 83 8.04 10.17 15.73
C ALA A 83 7.43 11.43 15.07
N ASN A 84 8.14 12.06 14.16
CA ASN A 84 7.72 13.26 13.43
C ASN A 84 7.40 12.97 11.95
N ILE A 85 7.07 11.72 11.63
CA ILE A 85 6.79 11.24 10.28
C ILE A 85 5.36 10.69 10.25
N HIS A 86 4.61 11.10 9.24
CA HIS A 86 3.34 10.52 8.86
C HIS A 86 3.53 9.53 7.73
N PHE A 87 3.15 8.28 7.93
CA PHE A 87 3.23 7.21 6.94
C PHE A 87 1.84 6.86 6.42
N ILE A 88 1.74 6.72 5.10
CA ILE A 88 0.49 6.35 4.43
C ILE A 88 0.73 5.13 3.55
N SER A 89 0.02 4.03 3.83
CA SER A 89 -0.01 2.82 3.02
C SER A 89 -1.21 2.83 2.09
N LEU A 90 -0.99 2.63 0.79
CA LEU A 90 -2.05 2.61 -0.21
C LEU A 90 -2.13 1.27 -0.94
N ASN A 91 -3.36 0.91 -1.34
CA ASN A 91 -3.62 -0.24 -2.19
C ASN A 91 -3.67 0.19 -3.66
N SER A 92 -2.64 -0.16 -4.42
CA SER A 92 -2.53 0.22 -5.82
C SER A 92 -3.02 -0.85 -6.81
N TYR A 93 -3.29 -2.08 -6.35
CA TYR A 93 -3.77 -3.17 -7.23
C TYR A 93 -5.24 -3.49 -7.02
N GLY A 94 -5.66 -3.72 -5.78
CA GLY A 94 -7.06 -3.94 -5.44
C GLY A 94 -7.94 -2.74 -5.81
N THR A 95 -9.23 -2.91 -5.64
CA THR A 95 -10.21 -1.82 -5.76
C THR A 95 -10.89 -1.59 -4.40
N VAL A 96 -11.42 -0.40 -4.23
CA VAL A 96 -12.32 -0.06 -3.13
C VAL A 96 -13.57 0.57 -3.76
N ASP A 97 -14.73 0.00 -3.49
CA ASP A 97 -15.98 0.37 -4.16
C ASP A 97 -15.86 0.33 -5.70
N ASP A 98 -15.20 -0.74 -6.22
CA ASP A 98 -14.89 -0.94 -7.64
C ASP A 98 -14.03 0.14 -8.29
N LYS A 99 -13.36 0.98 -7.49
CA LYS A 99 -12.50 2.06 -7.96
C LYS A 99 -11.03 1.80 -7.63
N LYS A 100 -10.19 2.12 -8.59
CA LYS A 100 -8.73 2.08 -8.45
C LYS A 100 -8.19 3.28 -7.68
N LEU A 101 -6.99 3.14 -7.11
CA LEU A 101 -6.30 4.20 -6.38
C LEU A 101 -6.24 5.53 -7.14
N TYR A 102 -6.02 5.50 -8.43
CA TYR A 102 -5.92 6.68 -9.29
C TYR A 102 -7.28 7.29 -9.71
N ASP A 103 -8.40 6.67 -9.35
CA ASP A 103 -9.71 7.31 -9.48
C ASP A 103 -9.89 8.32 -8.35
N THR A 104 -9.69 9.59 -8.66
CA THR A 104 -9.74 10.67 -7.67
C THR A 104 -11.12 10.89 -7.04
N THR A 105 -12.17 10.23 -7.55
CA THR A 105 -13.51 10.21 -6.97
C THR A 105 -13.76 8.99 -6.08
N GLY A 106 -12.83 8.03 -6.05
CA GLY A 106 -12.92 6.81 -5.26
C GLY A 106 -12.70 7.06 -3.77
N THR A 107 -13.26 6.16 -2.95
CA THR A 107 -13.22 6.25 -1.48
C THR A 107 -11.78 6.35 -0.96
N GLN A 108 -10.85 5.54 -1.49
CA GLN A 108 -9.44 5.59 -1.08
C GLN A 108 -8.78 6.94 -1.38
N ALA A 109 -9.01 7.50 -2.59
CA ALA A 109 -8.43 8.78 -2.97
C ALA A 109 -9.02 9.96 -2.19
N GLN A 110 -10.32 9.89 -1.85
CA GLN A 110 -10.96 10.91 -1.01
C GLN A 110 -10.45 10.84 0.44
N TRP A 111 -10.31 9.62 0.99
CA TRP A 111 -9.71 9.42 2.30
C TRP A 111 -8.26 9.95 2.33
N LEU A 112 -7.45 9.62 1.32
CA LEU A 112 -6.05 10.11 1.22
C LEU A 112 -5.98 11.63 1.27
N LYS A 113 -6.88 12.34 0.56
CA LYS A 113 -6.92 13.81 0.63
C LYS A 113 -7.24 14.32 2.03
N GLN A 114 -8.18 13.69 2.71
CA GLN A 114 -8.55 14.09 4.07
C GLN A 114 -7.42 13.83 5.06
N ASP A 115 -6.75 12.69 4.94
CA ASP A 115 -5.63 12.29 5.78
C ASP A 115 -4.44 13.25 5.60
N LEU A 116 -4.06 13.56 4.36
CA LEU A 116 -3.03 14.55 4.05
C LEU A 116 -3.38 15.96 4.56
N LEU A 117 -4.64 16.38 4.49
CA LEU A 117 -5.11 17.67 5.01
C LEU A 117 -5.06 17.72 6.54
N ALA A 118 -5.33 16.62 7.22
CA ALA A 118 -5.32 16.54 8.68
C ALA A 118 -3.91 16.35 9.25
N ASN A 119 -2.94 15.97 8.43
CA ASN A 119 -1.58 15.68 8.86
C ASN A 119 -0.89 16.94 9.41
N THR A 120 -0.28 16.80 10.60
CA THR A 120 0.52 17.85 11.26
C THR A 120 1.98 17.43 11.47
N GLN A 121 2.37 16.25 11.00
CA GLN A 121 3.74 15.77 11.13
C GLN A 121 4.67 16.52 10.17
N LYS A 122 5.95 16.57 10.55
CA LYS A 122 6.96 17.30 9.77
C LYS A 122 7.23 16.67 8.41
N TRP A 123 7.20 15.34 8.34
CA TRP A 123 7.51 14.58 7.15
C TRP A 123 6.34 13.67 6.76
N THR A 124 6.08 13.52 5.47
CA THR A 124 5.04 12.64 4.94
C THR A 124 5.66 11.64 3.96
N ILE A 125 5.52 10.35 4.28
CA ILE A 125 5.99 9.25 3.46
C ILE A 125 4.79 8.43 3.01
N VAL A 126 4.59 8.31 1.70
CA VAL A 126 3.52 7.49 1.13
C VAL A 126 4.13 6.27 0.43
N TYR A 127 3.55 5.09 0.63
CA TYR A 127 4.06 3.89 -0.01
C TYR A 127 2.94 2.99 -0.52
N TRP A 128 3.23 2.37 -1.67
CA TRP A 128 2.35 1.40 -2.33
C TRP A 128 3.17 0.50 -3.26
N HIS A 129 2.51 -0.39 -4.04
CA HIS A 129 3.22 -1.36 -4.85
C HIS A 129 3.63 -0.85 -6.24
N HIS A 130 2.68 -0.39 -7.07
CA HIS A 130 2.92 -0.05 -8.48
C HIS A 130 3.62 1.30 -8.66
N PRO A 131 4.85 1.35 -9.22
CA PRO A 131 5.64 2.59 -9.29
C PRO A 131 5.11 3.54 -10.36
N PRO A 132 5.10 4.87 -10.11
CA PRO A 132 4.75 5.86 -11.12
C PRO A 132 5.84 6.06 -12.19
N TYR A 133 7.08 5.71 -11.86
CA TYR A 133 8.25 5.84 -12.74
C TYR A 133 9.11 4.58 -12.65
N THR A 134 9.26 3.88 -13.76
CA THR A 134 10.12 2.70 -13.89
C THR A 134 10.38 2.32 -15.32
N MET A 135 11.57 1.75 -15.58
CA MET A 135 12.01 1.15 -16.83
C MET A 135 12.72 -0.19 -16.59
N GLY A 136 12.31 -0.92 -15.54
CA GLY A 136 12.78 -2.28 -15.24
C GLY A 136 11.99 -3.34 -16.00
N THR A 137 11.52 -4.37 -15.30
CA THR A 137 10.64 -5.40 -15.88
C THR A 137 9.26 -4.86 -16.28
N HIS A 138 8.90 -3.69 -15.78
CA HIS A 138 7.68 -2.94 -16.09
C HIS A 138 8.04 -1.57 -16.67
N ASN A 139 7.17 -1.04 -17.54
CA ASN A 139 7.39 0.22 -18.22
C ASN A 139 6.27 1.23 -17.91
N SER A 140 6.60 2.26 -17.13
CA SER A 140 5.66 3.31 -16.73
C SER A 140 5.23 4.25 -17.88
N ASP A 141 5.81 4.13 -19.07
CA ASP A 141 5.39 4.92 -20.23
C ASP A 141 4.34 4.20 -21.10
N SER A 142 4.13 2.89 -20.89
CA SER A 142 3.22 2.08 -21.71
C SER A 142 2.15 1.33 -20.92
N GLU A 143 2.42 0.95 -19.66
CA GLU A 143 1.47 0.22 -18.83
C GLU A 143 0.41 1.16 -18.24
N SER A 144 -0.85 0.93 -18.61
CA SER A 144 -1.95 1.84 -18.30
C SER A 144 -2.13 2.13 -16.80
N GLU A 145 -1.90 1.13 -15.94
CA GLU A 145 -1.95 1.28 -14.48
C GLU A 145 -0.91 2.30 -14.00
N LEU A 146 0.34 2.14 -14.42
CA LEU A 146 1.46 3.00 -14.02
C LEU A 146 1.31 4.42 -14.58
N VAL A 147 0.88 4.52 -15.85
CA VAL A 147 0.57 5.82 -16.50
C VAL A 147 -0.53 6.57 -15.73
N ASN A 148 -1.61 5.88 -15.32
CA ASN A 148 -2.70 6.50 -14.56
C ASN A 148 -2.25 6.93 -13.17
N ILE A 149 -1.49 6.11 -12.44
CA ILE A 149 -0.91 6.47 -11.14
C ILE A 149 -0.06 7.73 -11.30
N ARG A 150 0.86 7.76 -12.26
CA ARG A 150 1.72 8.91 -12.53
C ARG A 150 0.93 10.17 -12.85
N SER A 151 -0.03 10.08 -13.76
CA SER A 151 -0.74 11.25 -14.28
C SER A 151 -1.79 11.84 -13.33
N LYS A 152 -2.31 11.04 -12.41
CA LYS A 152 -3.42 11.43 -11.52
C LYS A 152 -3.01 11.46 -10.05
N LEU A 153 -2.44 10.36 -9.52
CA LEU A 153 -2.10 10.27 -8.11
C LEU A 153 -0.90 11.15 -7.75
N VAL A 154 0.18 11.11 -8.53
CA VAL A 154 1.39 11.90 -8.23
C VAL A 154 1.07 13.40 -8.16
N LYS A 155 0.21 13.91 -9.05
CA LYS A 155 -0.24 15.32 -8.99
C LYS A 155 -0.95 15.67 -7.68
N LEU A 156 -1.72 14.72 -7.13
CA LEU A 156 -2.35 14.90 -5.83
C LEU A 156 -1.29 14.98 -4.73
N LEU A 157 -0.31 14.07 -4.74
CA LEU A 157 0.75 14.03 -3.74
C LEU A 157 1.62 15.30 -3.77
N ASP A 158 1.96 15.79 -4.96
CA ASP A 158 2.67 17.05 -5.16
C ASP A 158 1.89 18.24 -4.57
N GLN A 159 0.58 18.29 -4.79
CA GLN A 159 -0.30 19.34 -4.27
C GLN A 159 -0.31 19.40 -2.74
N TYR A 160 -0.16 18.26 -2.06
CA TYR A 160 -0.13 18.13 -0.61
C TYR A 160 1.28 18.02 -0.02
N HIS A 161 2.32 18.29 -0.84
CA HIS A 161 3.72 18.36 -0.41
C HIS A 161 4.21 17.07 0.26
N VAL A 162 3.87 15.90 -0.31
CA VAL A 162 4.43 14.62 0.15
C VAL A 162 5.93 14.60 -0.08
N ASP A 163 6.72 14.26 0.93
CA ASP A 163 8.18 14.34 0.90
C ASP A 163 8.82 13.13 0.20
N LEU A 164 8.26 11.94 0.36
CA LEU A 164 8.82 10.70 -0.19
C LEU A 164 7.73 9.72 -0.60
N VAL A 165 7.95 9.09 -1.75
CA VAL A 165 7.14 7.97 -2.24
C VAL A 165 8.03 6.74 -2.38
N LEU A 166 7.58 5.59 -1.83
CA LEU A 166 8.25 4.31 -1.94
C LEU A 166 7.37 3.29 -2.67
N CYS A 167 7.94 2.62 -3.66
CA CYS A 167 7.23 1.63 -4.48
C CYS A 167 8.05 0.35 -4.68
N GLY A 168 7.41 -0.69 -5.22
CA GLY A 168 7.98 -1.98 -5.58
C GLY A 168 7.70 -2.36 -7.03
N HIS A 169 7.22 -3.59 -7.25
CA HIS A 169 6.68 -4.13 -8.51
C HIS A 169 7.71 -4.37 -9.61
N SER A 170 8.47 -3.36 -10.00
CA SER A 170 9.44 -3.46 -11.10
C SER A 170 10.76 -4.01 -10.59
N HIS A 171 11.21 -5.10 -11.20
CA HIS A 171 12.49 -5.73 -10.90
C HIS A 171 13.58 -5.19 -11.83
N THR A 172 14.80 -5.02 -11.31
CA THR A 172 15.99 -4.57 -12.06
C THR A 172 17.16 -5.50 -11.79
#